data_44ca233fe6fd0646b4cfccd90f46cf47
#
_entry.id   44ca233fe6fd0646b4cfccd90f46cf47
#
_cell.length_a   1.000
_cell.length_b   1.000
_cell.length_c   1.000
_cell.angle_alpha   90.00
_cell.angle_beta   90.00
_cell.angle_gamma   90.00
#
_symmetry.space_group_name_H-M   'P 1'
#
loop_
_entity.id
_entity.type
_entity.pdbx_description
1 polymer ?
#
loop_
_entity_poly.entity_id
_entity_poly.type
_entity_poly.pdbx_seq_one_letter_code
_entity_poly.pdbx_strand_id
1 'polypeptide(L)'
;MVHIERRVTISADPERVWTYAADLDHEPEFWKGTKAVRTISRDGNVVERETTLAFRGRRQRERVTLEPPRRIVHELIQGPMRGTKTVVVTPKGDGRTELTVTYDVRLVGLLKLGSHPFAKHAAEGTEHALQRIKDAAEGRPPSV
;
A
#
# COMPACT_ATOMS: atom_id res chain seq x y z
N MET A 1 1.04 18.22 -5.33
CA MET A 1 0.23 17.09 -4.85
C MET A 1 0.20 16.01 -5.93
N VAL A 2 0.50 14.80 -5.54
CA VAL A 2 0.46 13.64 -6.43
C VAL A 2 -0.75 12.80 -6.06
N HIS A 3 -1.63 12.55 -7.03
CA HIS A 3 -2.80 11.71 -6.86
C HIS A 3 -2.67 10.49 -7.78
N ILE A 4 -2.75 9.30 -7.19
CA ILE A 4 -2.67 8.03 -7.92
C ILE A 4 -3.82 7.16 -7.44
N GLU A 5 -4.57 6.59 -8.37
CA GLU A 5 -5.59 5.60 -8.05
C GLU A 5 -5.43 4.41 -9.00
N ARG A 6 -5.34 3.22 -8.44
CA ARG A 6 -5.26 1.98 -9.20
C ARG A 6 -6.15 0.93 -8.57
N ARG A 7 -6.70 0.06 -9.40
CA ARG A 7 -7.59 -1.00 -8.94
C ARG A 7 -7.36 -2.28 -9.73
N VAL A 8 -7.70 -3.40 -9.10
CA VAL A 8 -7.64 -4.71 -9.73
C VAL A 8 -8.82 -5.55 -9.26
N THR A 9 -9.36 -6.38 -10.16
CA THR A 9 -10.38 -7.37 -9.79
C THR A 9 -9.69 -8.70 -9.52
N ILE A 10 -10.00 -9.27 -8.36
CA ILE A 10 -9.38 -10.49 -7.85
C ILE A 10 -10.44 -11.57 -7.76
N SER A 11 -10.15 -12.76 -8.30
CA SER A 11 -11.03 -13.93 -8.23
C SER A 11 -10.82 -14.67 -6.91
N ALA A 12 -11.17 -14.01 -5.82
CA ALA A 12 -11.10 -14.54 -4.46
C ALA A 12 -12.08 -13.76 -3.59
N ASP A 13 -12.50 -14.38 -2.49
CA ASP A 13 -13.42 -13.75 -1.56
C ASP A 13 -12.78 -12.56 -0.85
N PRO A 14 -13.58 -11.56 -0.42
CA PRO A 14 -13.04 -10.38 0.26
C PRO A 14 -12.20 -10.68 1.49
N GLU A 15 -12.55 -11.70 2.26
CA GLU A 15 -11.82 -12.10 3.46
C GLU A 15 -10.40 -12.55 3.11
N ARG A 16 -10.27 -13.31 2.01
CA ARG A 16 -8.97 -13.78 1.56
C ARG A 16 -8.11 -12.62 1.04
N VAL A 17 -8.71 -11.70 0.30
CA VAL A 17 -8.01 -10.50 -0.18
C VAL A 17 -7.55 -9.65 1.00
N TRP A 18 -8.42 -9.47 1.99
CA TRP A 18 -8.11 -8.72 3.22
C TRP A 18 -6.89 -9.30 3.93
N THR A 19 -6.79 -10.63 4.01
CA THR A 19 -5.66 -11.30 4.65
C THR A 19 -4.32 -10.81 4.10
N TYR A 20 -4.22 -10.64 2.79
CA TYR A 20 -3.00 -10.15 2.16
C TYR A 20 -2.85 -8.63 2.23
N ALA A 21 -3.94 -7.90 2.01
CA ALA A 21 -3.92 -6.44 2.02
C ALA A 21 -3.61 -5.87 3.40
N ALA A 22 -4.08 -6.53 4.46
CA ALA A 22 -3.93 -6.07 5.84
C ALA A 22 -2.71 -6.65 6.56
N ASP A 23 -1.91 -7.46 5.87
CA ASP A 23 -0.70 -8.05 6.45
C ASP A 23 0.44 -7.04 6.38
N LEU A 24 0.45 -6.13 7.34
CA LEU A 24 1.39 -5.01 7.36
C LEU A 24 2.84 -5.45 7.48
N ASP A 25 3.10 -6.52 8.21
CA ASP A 25 4.46 -6.99 8.46
C ASP A 25 5.11 -7.60 7.20
N HIS A 26 4.30 -8.15 6.31
CA HIS A 26 4.77 -8.74 5.06
C HIS A 26 4.58 -7.82 3.86
N GLU A 27 4.26 -6.56 4.09
CA GLU A 27 4.07 -5.57 3.03
C GLU A 27 5.23 -5.51 2.02
N PRO A 28 6.52 -5.62 2.43
CA PRO A 28 7.63 -5.61 1.47
C PRO A 28 7.60 -6.73 0.43
N GLU A 29 6.88 -7.81 0.68
CA GLU A 29 6.75 -8.89 -0.30
C GLU A 29 5.91 -8.47 -1.51
N PHE A 30 4.97 -7.56 -1.31
CA PHE A 30 4.07 -7.08 -2.36
C PHE A 30 4.48 -5.71 -2.88
N TRP A 31 4.87 -4.83 -1.97
CA TRP A 31 5.22 -3.43 -2.25
C TRP A 31 6.73 -3.27 -2.29
N LYS A 32 7.30 -3.38 -3.49
CA LYS A 32 8.78 -3.36 -3.64
C LYS A 32 9.41 -1.99 -3.42
N GLY A 33 8.60 -0.94 -3.38
CA GLY A 33 9.05 0.39 -2.96
C GLY A 33 9.31 0.48 -1.46
N THR A 34 8.82 -0.49 -0.68
CA THR A 34 9.05 -0.60 0.76
C THR A 34 10.00 -1.76 0.99
N LYS A 35 11.19 -1.47 1.51
CA LYS A 35 12.23 -2.47 1.73
C LYS A 35 12.05 -3.20 3.05
N ALA A 36 11.61 -2.48 4.09
CA ALA A 36 11.42 -3.04 5.42
C ALA A 36 10.36 -2.24 6.18
N VAL A 37 9.71 -2.88 7.14
CA VAL A 37 8.75 -2.24 8.04
C VAL A 37 9.09 -2.60 9.47
N ARG A 38 8.91 -1.64 10.38
CA ARG A 38 9.14 -1.84 11.81
C ARG A 38 7.99 -1.20 12.59
N THR A 39 7.24 -2.02 13.30
CA THR A 39 6.18 -1.53 14.17
C THR A 39 6.79 -0.86 15.39
N ILE A 40 6.37 0.37 15.68
CA ILE A 40 6.81 1.12 16.85
C ILE A 40 5.84 0.90 18.00
N SER A 41 4.54 1.00 17.72
CA SER A 41 3.49 0.76 18.70
C SER A 41 2.22 0.29 18.02
N ARG A 42 1.39 -0.39 18.77
CA ARG A 42 0.09 -0.83 18.29
C ARG A 42 -0.95 -0.68 19.40
N ASP A 43 -2.05 -0.02 19.08
CA ASP A 43 -3.18 0.13 19.97
C ASP A 43 -4.44 -0.25 19.17
N GLY A 44 -4.90 -1.50 19.39
CA GLY A 44 -6.03 -2.03 18.61
C GLY A 44 -5.74 -2.05 17.11
N ASN A 45 -6.54 -1.32 16.36
CA ASN A 45 -6.44 -1.23 14.91
C ASN A 45 -5.58 -0.05 14.42
N VAL A 46 -4.87 0.61 15.33
CA VAL A 46 -3.97 1.72 15.01
C VAL A 46 -2.54 1.29 15.24
N VAL A 47 -1.74 1.33 14.18
CA VAL A 47 -0.34 0.91 14.20
C VAL A 47 0.52 2.10 13.83
N GLU A 48 1.47 2.45 14.69
CA GLU A 48 2.52 3.40 14.35
C GLU A 48 3.76 2.61 13.95
N ARG A 49 4.32 2.98 12.81
CA ARG A 49 5.46 2.23 12.27
C ARG A 49 6.43 3.11 11.50
N GLU A 50 7.59 2.57 11.28
CA GLU A 50 8.60 3.15 10.41
C GLU A 50 8.82 2.21 9.24
N THR A 51 8.73 2.74 8.02
CA THR A 51 9.08 1.98 6.82
C THR A 51 10.42 2.47 6.29
N THR A 52 11.20 1.55 5.75
CA THR A 52 12.42 1.86 5.02
C THR A 52 12.10 1.75 3.55
N LEU A 53 12.24 2.86 2.83
CA LEU A 53 11.94 2.90 1.41
C LEU A 53 13.09 2.33 0.60
N ALA A 54 12.78 1.71 -0.54
CA ALA A 54 13.80 1.25 -1.48
C ALA A 54 14.62 2.43 -2.02
N PHE A 55 13.98 3.60 -2.14
CA PHE A 55 14.63 4.82 -2.58
C PHE A 55 15.65 5.28 -1.54
N ARG A 56 16.94 5.07 -1.81
CA ARG A 56 18.08 5.50 -0.98
C ARG A 56 18.00 5.09 0.49
N GLY A 57 17.21 4.06 0.82
CA GLY A 57 17.03 3.64 2.21
C GLY A 57 16.39 4.69 3.10
N ARG A 58 15.65 5.65 2.52
CA ARG A 58 14.99 6.71 3.29
C ARG A 58 13.93 6.13 4.19
N ARG A 59 13.76 6.72 5.36
CA ARG A 59 12.79 6.25 6.35
C ARG A 59 11.56 7.13 6.36
N GLN A 60 10.40 6.47 6.50
CA GLN A 60 9.10 7.12 6.52
C GLN A 60 8.33 6.67 7.76
N ARG A 61 7.90 7.65 8.58
CA ARG A 61 7.00 7.37 9.70
C ARG A 61 5.57 7.45 9.22
N GLU A 62 4.76 6.49 9.65
CA GLU A 62 3.34 6.50 9.31
C GLU A 62 2.48 5.93 10.42
N ARG A 63 1.21 6.36 10.41
CA ARG A 63 0.16 5.78 11.25
C ARG A 63 -0.79 5.05 10.34
N VAL A 64 -0.96 3.76 10.61
CA VAL A 64 -1.86 2.90 9.82
C VAL A 64 -3.08 2.58 10.66
N THR A 65 -4.26 2.91 10.14
CA THR A 65 -5.53 2.57 10.79
C THR A 65 -6.20 1.48 9.97
N LEU A 66 -6.43 0.33 10.60
CA LEU A 66 -7.15 -0.78 9.99
C LEU A 66 -8.63 -0.64 10.30
N GLU A 67 -9.46 -0.71 9.28
CA GLU A 67 -10.92 -0.71 9.41
C GLU A 67 -11.43 -2.03 8.79
N PRO A 68 -11.27 -3.16 9.54
CA PRO A 68 -11.63 -4.47 9.01
C PRO A 68 -13.11 -4.57 8.70
N PRO A 69 -13.47 -5.28 7.65
CA PRO A 69 -12.62 -5.98 6.69
C PRO A 69 -12.48 -5.24 5.36
N ARG A 70 -12.59 -3.91 5.34
CA ARG A 70 -12.79 -3.15 4.11
C ARG A 70 -11.74 -2.11 3.78
N ARG A 71 -11.11 -1.49 4.78
CA ARG A 71 -10.34 -0.28 4.52
C ARG A 71 -9.09 -0.20 5.39
N ILE A 72 -8.01 0.31 4.81
CA ILE A 72 -6.77 0.58 5.52
C ILE A 72 -6.34 1.99 5.13
N VAL A 73 -6.09 2.84 6.11
CA VAL A 73 -5.62 4.20 5.88
C VAL A 73 -4.21 4.35 6.43
N HIS A 74 -3.26 4.67 5.55
CA HIS A 74 -1.89 4.99 5.93
C HIS A 74 -1.75 6.51 5.92
N GLU A 75 -1.48 7.10 7.07
CA GLU A 75 -1.14 8.51 7.18
C GLU A 75 0.38 8.63 7.16
N LEU A 76 0.92 9.28 6.14
CA LEU A 76 2.36 9.50 5.99
C LEU A 76 2.74 10.76 6.75
N ILE A 77 3.40 10.60 7.90
CA ILE A 77 3.54 11.66 8.89
C ILE A 77 4.89 12.36 8.81
N GLN A 78 5.98 11.62 8.69
CA GLN A 78 7.32 12.17 8.70
C GLN A 78 8.23 11.39 7.77
N GLY A 79 8.94 12.10 6.91
CA GLY A 79 9.84 11.52 5.94
C GLY A 79 9.76 12.22 4.60
N PRO A 80 10.20 11.58 3.51
CA PRO A 80 10.19 12.19 2.18
C PRO A 80 8.81 12.45 1.61
N MET A 81 7.77 11.81 2.17
CA MET A 81 6.40 11.98 1.71
C MET A 81 5.48 12.40 2.84
N ARG A 82 4.44 13.16 2.50
CA ARG A 82 3.34 13.50 3.41
C ARG A 82 2.02 13.34 2.69
N GLY A 83 1.02 12.86 3.41
CA GLY A 83 -0.31 12.66 2.86
C GLY A 83 -0.90 11.34 3.28
N THR A 84 -1.68 10.72 2.39
CA THR A 84 -2.39 9.48 2.71
C THR A 84 -2.26 8.46 1.59
N LYS A 85 -2.31 7.19 2.01
CA LYS A 85 -2.51 6.05 1.13
C LYS A 85 -3.69 5.28 1.67
N THR A 86 -4.70 5.04 0.87
CA THR A 86 -5.91 4.32 1.27
C THR A 86 -6.04 3.04 0.45
N VAL A 87 -6.32 1.94 1.14
CA VAL A 87 -6.56 0.63 0.51
C VAL A 87 -7.99 0.22 0.82
N VAL A 88 -8.77 -0.09 -0.21
CA VAL A 88 -10.17 -0.46 -0.05
C VAL A 88 -10.45 -1.82 -0.68
N VAL A 89 -11.09 -2.70 0.09
CA VAL A 89 -11.51 -4.03 -0.34
C VAL A 89 -13.00 -4.01 -0.57
N THR A 90 -13.43 -4.16 -1.82
CA THR A 90 -14.86 -4.08 -2.19
C THR A 90 -15.36 -5.41 -2.73
N PRO A 91 -16.32 -6.05 -2.06
CA PRO A 91 -16.93 -7.25 -2.59
C PRO A 91 -17.68 -6.95 -3.90
N LYS A 92 -17.48 -7.82 -4.89
CA LYS A 92 -18.16 -7.68 -6.19
C LYS A 92 -19.20 -8.78 -6.42
N GLY A 93 -19.32 -9.74 -5.49
CA GLY A 93 -20.17 -10.92 -5.65
C GLY A 93 -19.50 -12.03 -6.46
N ASP A 94 -20.08 -13.23 -6.38
CA ASP A 94 -19.61 -14.40 -7.13
C ASP A 94 -18.12 -14.74 -6.92
N GLY A 95 -17.64 -14.59 -5.67
CA GLY A 95 -16.25 -14.92 -5.34
C GLY A 95 -15.25 -13.94 -5.93
N ARG A 96 -15.66 -12.72 -6.24
CA ARG A 96 -14.78 -11.68 -6.78
C ARG A 96 -14.71 -10.47 -5.85
N THR A 97 -13.56 -9.83 -5.84
CA THR A 97 -13.28 -8.67 -5.00
C THR A 97 -12.51 -7.65 -5.81
N GLU A 98 -12.82 -6.37 -5.61
CA GLU A 98 -12.04 -5.28 -6.16
C GLU A 98 -11.14 -4.72 -5.07
N LEU A 99 -9.86 -4.60 -5.37
CA LEU A 99 -8.88 -3.96 -4.48
C LEU A 99 -8.47 -2.63 -5.11
N THR A 100 -8.68 -1.54 -4.37
CA THR A 100 -8.39 -0.19 -4.84
C THR A 100 -7.36 0.46 -3.92
N VAL A 101 -6.34 1.06 -4.51
CA VAL A 101 -5.34 1.84 -3.76
C VAL A 101 -5.33 3.26 -4.29
N THR A 102 -5.42 4.22 -3.37
CA THR A 102 -5.40 5.64 -3.68
C THR A 102 -4.28 6.30 -2.90
N TYR A 103 -3.41 7.03 -3.58
CA TYR A 103 -2.39 7.89 -2.99
C TYR A 103 -2.78 9.34 -3.19
N ASP A 104 -2.73 10.11 -2.11
CA ASP A 104 -2.79 11.58 -2.13
C ASP A 104 -1.61 12.07 -1.31
N VAL A 105 -0.48 12.30 -1.99
CA VAL A 105 0.77 12.59 -1.31
C VAL A 105 1.49 13.78 -1.95
N ARG A 106 2.33 14.43 -1.14
CA ARG A 106 3.26 15.43 -1.61
C ARG A 106 4.67 15.03 -1.19
N LEU A 107 5.63 15.38 -2.03
CA LEU A 107 7.03 15.19 -1.72
C LEU A 107 7.54 16.38 -0.92
N VAL A 108 8.49 16.13 -0.03
CA VAL A 108 9.03 17.12 0.90
C VAL A 108 10.50 17.39 0.56
N GLY A 109 10.91 18.66 0.65
CA GLY A 109 12.30 19.06 0.43
C GLY A 109 12.70 18.98 -1.03
N LEU A 110 13.94 18.56 -1.29
CA LEU A 110 14.51 18.47 -2.64
C LEU A 110 13.78 17.45 -3.52
N LEU A 111 13.04 16.53 -2.92
CA LEU A 111 12.26 15.54 -3.67
C LEU A 111 11.14 16.15 -4.49
N LYS A 112 10.72 17.40 -4.19
CA LYS A 112 9.71 18.11 -4.97
C LYS A 112 10.12 18.25 -6.43
N LEU A 113 11.41 18.32 -6.72
CA LEU A 113 11.93 18.44 -8.08
C LEU A 113 11.76 17.17 -8.89
N GLY A 114 11.60 16.03 -8.19
CA GLY A 114 11.39 14.72 -8.81
C GLY A 114 9.94 14.26 -8.79
N SER A 115 8.96 15.16 -8.57
CA SER A 115 7.56 14.75 -8.39
C SER A 115 6.96 14.03 -9.60
N HIS A 116 7.32 14.43 -10.82
CA HIS A 116 6.78 13.77 -12.02
C HIS A 116 7.35 12.36 -12.23
N PRO A 117 8.68 12.14 -12.20
CA PRO A 117 9.22 10.77 -12.24
C PRO A 117 8.74 9.92 -11.07
N PHE A 118 8.58 10.52 -9.88
CA PHE A 118 8.04 9.83 -8.71
C PHE A 118 6.62 9.32 -8.98
N ALA A 119 5.74 10.17 -9.52
CA ALA A 119 4.35 9.80 -9.78
C ALA A 119 4.27 8.59 -10.73
N LYS A 120 5.06 8.61 -11.81
CA LYS A 120 5.11 7.49 -12.75
C LYS A 120 5.60 6.21 -12.08
N HIS A 121 6.67 6.30 -11.32
CA HIS A 121 7.28 5.15 -10.65
C HIS A 121 6.34 4.57 -9.59
N ALA A 122 5.68 5.43 -8.81
CA ALA A 122 4.74 5.01 -7.79
C ALA A 122 3.49 4.36 -8.40
N ALA A 123 3.02 4.87 -9.53
CA ALA A 123 1.88 4.29 -10.23
C ALA A 123 2.20 2.87 -10.74
N GLU A 124 3.35 2.70 -11.37
CA GLU A 124 3.82 1.39 -11.83
C GLU A 124 4.02 0.43 -10.66
N GLY A 125 4.64 0.91 -9.57
CA GLY A 125 4.85 0.12 -8.36
C GLY A 125 3.54 -0.34 -7.74
N THR A 126 2.53 0.53 -7.76
CA THR A 126 1.19 0.19 -7.26
C THR A 126 0.53 -0.88 -8.13
N GLU A 127 0.62 -0.75 -9.45
CA GLU A 127 0.08 -1.76 -10.37
C GLU A 127 0.71 -3.14 -10.12
N HIS A 128 2.03 -3.18 -9.93
CA HIS A 128 2.75 -4.42 -9.65
C HIS A 128 2.36 -5.00 -8.28
N ALA A 129 2.22 -4.15 -7.28
CA ALA A 129 1.81 -4.60 -5.95
C ALA A 129 0.41 -5.21 -5.97
N LEU A 130 -0.54 -4.56 -6.66
CA LEU A 130 -1.89 -5.09 -6.81
C LEU A 130 -1.87 -6.43 -7.54
N GLN A 131 -1.04 -6.57 -8.56
CA GLN A 131 -0.91 -7.83 -9.30
C GLN A 131 -0.34 -8.94 -8.41
N ARG A 132 0.65 -8.63 -7.55
CA ARG A 132 1.20 -9.62 -6.61
C ARG A 132 0.16 -10.07 -5.59
N ILE A 133 -0.62 -9.15 -5.07
CA ILE A 133 -1.69 -9.48 -4.13
C ILE A 133 -2.74 -10.34 -4.82
N LYS A 134 -3.11 -9.99 -6.05
CA LYS A 134 -4.05 -10.77 -6.86
C LYS A 134 -3.52 -12.20 -7.05
N ASP A 135 -2.27 -12.34 -7.46
CA ASP A 135 -1.66 -13.66 -7.68
C ASP A 135 -1.69 -14.49 -6.39
N ALA A 136 -1.31 -13.89 -5.26
CA ALA A 136 -1.31 -14.57 -3.98
C ALA A 136 -2.72 -15.00 -3.56
N ALA A 137 -3.69 -14.10 -3.65
CA ALA A 137 -5.07 -14.39 -3.26
C ALA A 137 -5.71 -15.46 -4.15
N GLU A 138 -5.32 -15.51 -5.42
CA GLU A 138 -5.82 -16.51 -6.38
C GLU A 138 -5.02 -17.82 -6.34
N GLY A 139 -4.00 -17.90 -5.49
CA GLY A 139 -3.21 -19.11 -5.31
C GLY A 139 -2.21 -19.37 -6.44
N ARG A 140 -1.76 -18.32 -7.12
CA ARG A 140 -0.79 -18.41 -8.20
C ARG A 140 0.58 -17.87 -7.78
N PRO A 141 1.67 -18.35 -8.40
CA PRO A 141 2.97 -17.74 -8.17
C PRO A 141 3.01 -16.31 -8.71
N PRO A 142 3.87 -15.43 -8.15
CA PRO A 142 3.97 -14.05 -8.61
C PRO A 142 4.30 -13.96 -10.10
N SER A 143 3.57 -13.10 -10.83
CA SER A 143 3.78 -12.85 -12.25
C SER A 143 4.63 -11.61 -12.52
N VAL A 144 4.87 -10.81 -11.48
CA VAL A 144 5.70 -9.61 -11.56
C VAL A 144 6.61 -9.48 -10.35
#